data_2fd7d8d3e6044b7900cc967e8eb22b3a
#
_entry.id   2fd7d8d3e6044b7900cc967e8eb22b3a
#
_cell.length_a   1.000
_cell.length_b   1.000
_cell.length_c   1.000
_cell.angle_alpha   90.00
_cell.angle_beta   90.00
_cell.angle_gamma   90.00
#
_symmetry.space_group_name_H-M   'P 1'
#
loop_
_entity.id
_entity.type
_entity.pdbx_description
1 polymer ?
#
loop_
_entity_poly.entity_id
_entity_poly.type
_entity_poly.pdbx_seq_one_letter_code
_entity_poly.pdbx_strand_id
1 'polypeptide(L)'
;MKRRIGLGLMAGLASFVVYGCISVPASGAEQTPAPAAGDKAAQIERGSLAFIANGCGWCHANGGRKEGRCPQLMDDTHDDNFLMTRIATGSPGRMPAFGQSLQIEDIQAIIVYIRNLKP
;
A
#
# COMPACT_ATOMS: atom_id res chain seq x y z
N MET A 1 -55.39 -3.45 -64.34
CA MET A 1 -54.03 -3.13 -64.80
C MET A 1 -53.08 -3.80 -63.87
N LYS A 2 -52.38 -4.84 -64.37
CA LYS A 2 -51.46 -5.68 -63.62
C LYS A 2 -50.05 -5.07 -63.74
N ARG A 3 -49.36 -4.77 -62.65
CA ARG A 3 -47.94 -4.47 -62.66
C ARG A 3 -47.21 -5.42 -61.69
N ARG A 4 -46.41 -6.27 -62.32
CA ARG A 4 -45.53 -7.18 -61.66
C ARG A 4 -44.30 -6.40 -61.15
N ILE A 5 -43.96 -6.56 -59.88
CA ILE A 5 -42.76 -6.00 -59.29
C ILE A 5 -41.78 -7.17 -59.11
N GLY A 6 -40.63 -7.04 -59.74
CA GLY A 6 -39.57 -8.05 -59.74
C GLY A 6 -38.90 -8.24 -58.41
N LEU A 7 -38.63 -9.49 -58.13
CA LEU A 7 -37.87 -9.99 -56.99
C LEU A 7 -36.38 -9.76 -57.26
N GLY A 8 -35.81 -8.75 -56.59
CA GLY A 8 -34.36 -8.49 -56.61
C GLY A 8 -33.68 -9.24 -55.46
N LEU A 9 -33.01 -10.31 -55.78
CA LEU A 9 -32.19 -11.07 -54.84
C LEU A 9 -30.84 -10.34 -54.68
N MET A 10 -30.69 -9.60 -53.59
CA MET A 10 -29.40 -9.02 -53.16
C MET A 10 -28.70 -9.96 -52.19
N ALA A 11 -27.70 -10.68 -52.66
CA ALA A 11 -26.79 -11.43 -51.83
C ALA A 11 -25.84 -10.45 -51.11
N GLY A 12 -26.12 -10.15 -49.84
CA GLY A 12 -25.25 -9.38 -48.95
C GLY A 12 -24.16 -10.29 -48.35
N LEU A 13 -22.94 -10.12 -48.81
CA LEU A 13 -21.77 -10.72 -48.17
C LEU A 13 -21.59 -10.08 -46.79
N ALA A 14 -21.94 -10.80 -45.73
CA ALA A 14 -21.66 -10.42 -44.37
C ALA A 14 -20.15 -10.65 -44.08
N SER A 15 -19.36 -9.58 -44.15
CA SER A 15 -17.99 -9.59 -43.66
C SER A 15 -18.00 -9.65 -42.15
N PHE A 16 -17.74 -10.84 -41.59
CA PHE A 16 -17.46 -11.02 -40.19
C PHE A 16 -16.08 -10.44 -39.88
N VAL A 17 -16.04 -9.23 -39.37
CA VAL A 17 -14.85 -8.67 -38.72
C VAL A 17 -14.70 -9.37 -37.40
N VAL A 18 -13.83 -10.36 -37.35
CA VAL A 18 -13.40 -10.98 -36.10
C VAL A 18 -12.55 -9.96 -35.34
N TYR A 19 -13.19 -9.24 -34.42
CA TYR A 19 -12.45 -8.48 -33.41
C TYR A 19 -11.72 -9.48 -32.51
N GLY A 20 -10.44 -9.68 -32.80
CA GLY A 20 -9.56 -10.42 -31.92
C GLY A 20 -9.51 -9.69 -30.57
N CYS A 21 -10.11 -10.27 -29.55
CA CYS A 21 -9.87 -9.86 -28.17
C CYS A 21 -8.38 -10.08 -27.88
N ILE A 22 -7.61 -9.00 -27.93
CA ILE A 22 -6.27 -8.98 -27.39
C ILE A 22 -6.46 -9.06 -25.87
N SER A 23 -6.35 -10.27 -25.33
CA SER A 23 -6.25 -10.50 -23.90
C SER A 23 -4.92 -9.88 -23.44
N VAL A 24 -4.98 -8.66 -22.91
CA VAL A 24 -3.86 -8.07 -22.19
C VAL A 24 -3.69 -8.94 -20.93
N PRO A 25 -2.54 -9.62 -20.74
CA PRO A 25 -2.31 -10.27 -19.46
C PRO A 25 -2.34 -9.17 -18.42
N ALA A 26 -3.27 -9.27 -17.47
CA ALA A 26 -3.21 -8.49 -16.26
C ALA A 26 -1.85 -8.78 -15.64
N SER A 27 -0.93 -7.83 -15.74
CA SER A 27 0.32 -7.86 -14.97
C SER A 27 -0.12 -7.93 -13.52
N GLY A 28 -0.08 -9.15 -12.98
CA GLY A 28 -0.26 -9.34 -11.55
C GLY A 28 0.73 -8.41 -10.89
N ALA A 29 0.23 -7.48 -10.07
CA ALA A 29 1.07 -6.74 -9.16
C ALA A 29 1.89 -7.81 -8.42
N GLU A 30 3.17 -7.86 -8.74
CA GLU A 30 4.13 -8.72 -8.09
C GLU A 30 4.15 -8.29 -6.63
N GLN A 31 3.36 -8.98 -5.83
CA GLN A 31 3.38 -8.81 -4.38
C GLN A 31 4.75 -9.29 -3.94
N THR A 32 5.66 -8.35 -3.74
CA THR A 32 6.93 -8.65 -3.08
C THR A 32 6.58 -9.39 -1.79
N PRO A 33 7.05 -10.65 -1.60
CA PRO A 33 6.74 -11.40 -0.39
C PRO A 33 7.14 -10.56 0.82
N ALA A 34 6.24 -10.46 1.80
CA ALA A 34 6.59 -9.80 3.06
C ALA A 34 7.88 -10.45 3.58
N PRO A 35 8.92 -9.66 3.95
CA PRO A 35 10.18 -10.22 4.40
C PRO A 35 9.92 -11.19 5.55
N ALA A 36 10.50 -12.38 5.45
CA ALA A 36 10.39 -13.38 6.51
C ALA A 36 10.84 -12.76 7.84
N ALA A 37 10.19 -13.13 8.93
CA ALA A 37 10.43 -12.58 10.28
C ALA A 37 11.91 -12.70 10.75
N GLY A 38 12.76 -13.39 10.00
CA GLY A 38 14.19 -13.57 10.28
C GLY A 38 15.12 -12.55 9.65
N ASP A 39 14.67 -11.73 8.68
CA ASP A 39 15.53 -10.72 8.07
C ASP A 39 15.30 -9.34 8.71
N LYS A 40 16.12 -9.05 9.72
CA LYS A 40 16.06 -7.79 10.45
C LYS A 40 16.31 -6.57 9.54
N ALA A 41 17.18 -6.68 8.57
CA ALA A 41 17.49 -5.58 7.66
C ALA A 41 16.27 -5.24 6.78
N ALA A 42 15.62 -6.25 6.23
CA ALA A 42 14.40 -6.06 5.46
C ALA A 42 13.23 -5.53 6.30
N GLN A 43 13.14 -5.92 7.58
CA GLN A 43 12.14 -5.36 8.49
C GLN A 43 12.41 -3.88 8.81
N ILE A 44 13.67 -3.50 9.02
CA ILE A 44 14.06 -2.09 9.23
C ILE A 44 13.69 -1.25 7.99
N GLU A 45 14.01 -1.75 6.81
CA GLU A 45 13.68 -1.06 5.55
C GLU A 45 12.17 -0.92 5.38
N ARG A 46 11.40 -2.01 5.53
CA ARG A 46 9.93 -1.99 5.49
C ARG A 46 9.37 -0.98 6.48
N GLY A 47 9.86 -1.00 7.72
CA GLY A 47 9.43 -0.08 8.77
C GLY A 47 9.74 1.38 8.46
N SER A 48 10.92 1.65 7.89
CA SER A 48 11.31 2.97 7.43
C SER A 48 10.39 3.49 6.32
N LEU A 49 10.09 2.66 5.33
CA LEU A 49 9.19 2.99 4.23
C LEU A 49 7.76 3.25 4.74
N ALA A 50 7.24 2.37 5.61
CA ALA A 50 5.93 2.53 6.22
C ALA A 50 5.85 3.82 7.07
N PHE A 51 6.89 4.13 7.83
CA PHE A 51 7.00 5.35 8.64
C PHE A 51 6.93 6.62 7.78
N ILE A 52 7.65 6.64 6.65
CA ILE A 52 7.65 7.77 5.72
C ILE A 52 6.30 7.89 4.99
N ALA A 53 5.80 6.79 4.45
CA ALA A 53 4.57 6.77 3.64
C ALA A 53 3.34 7.20 4.44
N ASN A 54 3.30 6.92 5.74
CA ASN A 54 2.19 7.30 6.61
C ASN A 54 2.39 8.64 7.34
N GLY A 55 3.42 9.41 6.95
CA GLY A 55 3.63 10.77 7.43
C GLY A 55 4.05 10.89 8.89
N CYS A 56 4.56 9.83 9.51
CA CYS A 56 5.02 9.85 10.91
C CYS A 56 6.11 10.90 11.14
N GLY A 57 6.97 11.11 10.12
CA GLY A 57 8.05 12.10 10.15
C GLY A 57 7.60 13.56 10.24
N TRP A 58 6.32 13.87 9.99
CA TRP A 58 5.79 15.24 10.14
C TRP A 58 5.72 15.69 11.60
N CYS A 59 5.57 14.73 12.50
CA CYS A 59 5.52 14.97 13.94
C CYS A 59 6.80 14.51 14.62
N HIS A 60 7.35 13.35 14.23
CA HIS A 60 8.57 12.77 14.78
C HIS A 60 9.76 13.14 13.89
N ALA A 61 10.42 14.25 14.24
CA ALA A 61 11.41 14.90 13.39
C ALA A 61 12.62 14.00 13.07
N ASN A 62 13.24 14.23 11.90
CA ASN A 62 14.41 13.50 11.43
C ASN A 62 14.23 11.96 11.45
N GLY A 63 13.04 11.50 10.97
CA GLY A 63 12.73 10.06 10.96
C GLY A 63 12.64 9.45 12.36
N GLY A 64 12.21 10.20 13.36
CA GLY A 64 12.10 9.76 14.74
C GLY A 64 13.36 10.01 15.60
N ARG A 65 14.43 10.57 15.03
CA ARG A 65 15.72 10.77 15.72
C ARG A 65 15.77 12.05 16.54
N LYS A 66 14.84 12.95 16.34
CA LYS A 66 14.80 14.22 17.06
C LYS A 66 13.39 14.50 17.58
N GLU A 67 13.33 15.24 18.64
CA GLU A 67 12.11 15.84 19.10
C GLU A 67 11.60 16.86 18.06
N GLY A 68 10.30 16.87 17.85
CA GLY A 68 9.60 17.77 16.96
C GLY A 68 8.29 18.23 17.58
N ARG A 69 7.18 18.13 16.84
CA ARG A 69 5.84 18.31 17.41
C ARG A 69 5.49 17.19 18.40
N CYS A 70 6.13 16.04 18.24
CA CYS A 70 6.00 14.86 19.05
C CYS A 70 7.38 14.44 19.59
N PRO A 71 7.42 13.60 20.64
CA PRO A 71 8.68 13.16 21.23
C PRO A 71 9.59 12.46 20.22
N GLN A 72 10.90 12.49 20.49
CA GLN A 72 11.88 11.64 19.86
C GLN A 72 11.52 10.17 20.10
N LEU A 73 11.75 9.33 19.09
CA LEU A 73 11.50 7.89 19.14
C LEU A 73 12.80 7.09 19.32
N MET A 74 13.93 7.67 18.92
CA MET A 74 15.24 7.07 19.17
C MET A 74 15.45 6.99 20.69
N ASP A 75 15.90 5.83 21.17
CA ASP A 75 16.09 5.53 22.58
C ASP A 75 14.79 5.51 23.43
N ASP A 76 13.63 5.35 22.79
CA ASP A 76 12.36 5.17 23.48
C ASP A 76 12.40 3.93 24.39
N THR A 77 12.01 4.14 25.65
CA THR A 77 12.08 3.11 26.73
C THR A 77 10.79 2.32 26.91
N HIS A 78 9.72 2.68 26.23
CA HIS A 78 8.47 1.92 26.29
C HIS A 78 8.66 0.55 25.62
N ASP A 79 7.92 -0.44 26.07
CA ASP A 79 7.94 -1.78 25.43
C ASP A 79 7.24 -1.80 24.08
N ASP A 80 7.41 -2.90 23.33
CA ASP A 80 6.85 -3.05 22.00
C ASP A 80 5.32 -3.13 22.00
N ASN A 81 4.70 -3.63 23.08
CA ASN A 81 3.25 -3.67 23.22
C ASN A 81 2.67 -2.26 23.37
N PHE A 82 3.35 -1.40 24.12
CA PHE A 82 2.99 0.02 24.23
C PHE A 82 3.08 0.70 22.86
N LEU A 83 4.20 0.50 22.13
CA LEU A 83 4.38 1.08 20.79
C LEU A 83 3.33 0.55 19.81
N MET A 84 3.06 -0.75 19.81
CA MET A 84 2.03 -1.38 19.01
C MET A 84 0.66 -0.73 19.27
N THR A 85 0.26 -0.66 20.54
CA THR A 85 -1.00 -0.06 20.93
C THR A 85 -1.05 1.43 20.56
N ARG A 86 0.03 2.16 20.81
CA ARG A 86 0.11 3.59 20.51
C ARG A 86 -0.01 3.88 19.02
N ILE A 87 0.64 3.12 18.16
CA ILE A 87 0.54 3.27 16.71
C ILE A 87 -0.87 2.88 16.25
N ALA A 88 -1.40 1.75 16.73
CA ALA A 88 -2.71 1.27 16.30
C ALA A 88 -3.86 2.19 16.73
N THR A 89 -3.86 2.66 17.98
CA THR A 89 -4.97 3.43 18.55
C THR A 89 -4.76 4.95 18.56
N GLY A 90 -3.52 5.39 18.34
CA GLY A 90 -3.15 6.80 18.38
C GLY A 90 -3.19 7.40 19.78
N SER A 91 -3.26 8.72 19.84
CA SER A 91 -3.47 9.52 21.05
C SER A 91 -4.36 10.69 20.69
N PRO A 92 -5.56 10.82 21.28
CA PRO A 92 -6.53 11.85 20.90
C PRO A 92 -5.92 13.25 20.89
N GLY A 93 -6.13 13.99 19.79
CA GLY A 93 -5.62 15.34 19.60
C GLY A 93 -4.12 15.47 19.38
N ARG A 94 -3.35 14.37 19.40
CA ARG A 94 -1.88 14.38 19.27
C ARG A 94 -1.37 13.47 18.17
N MET A 95 -1.80 12.22 18.12
CA MET A 95 -1.33 11.21 17.17
C MET A 95 -2.53 10.49 16.55
N PRO A 96 -2.66 10.43 15.24
CA PRO A 96 -3.69 9.64 14.57
C PRO A 96 -3.61 8.15 14.92
N ALA A 97 -4.74 7.46 14.82
CA ALA A 97 -4.79 6.00 14.91
C ALA A 97 -4.49 5.39 13.54
N PHE A 98 -3.56 4.46 13.46
CA PHE A 98 -3.16 3.82 12.21
C PHE A 98 -3.62 2.36 12.07
N GLY A 99 -4.26 1.77 13.09
CA GLY A 99 -4.67 0.38 13.08
C GLY A 99 -5.71 0.01 12.03
N GLN A 100 -6.37 0.99 11.40
CA GLN A 100 -7.31 0.78 10.29
C GLN A 100 -6.62 0.93 8.92
N SER A 101 -5.47 1.58 8.85
CA SER A 101 -4.76 1.90 7.61
C SER A 101 -3.48 1.10 7.42
N LEU A 102 -2.88 0.61 8.49
CA LEU A 102 -1.68 -0.23 8.46
C LEU A 102 -2.00 -1.69 8.80
N GLN A 103 -1.34 -2.61 8.11
CA GLN A 103 -1.34 -4.01 8.51
C GLN A 103 -0.51 -4.19 9.78
N ILE A 104 -0.80 -5.23 10.54
CA ILE A 104 -0.10 -5.52 11.80
C ILE A 104 1.41 -5.67 11.58
N GLU A 105 1.79 -6.26 10.46
CA GLU A 105 3.18 -6.49 10.06
C GLU A 105 3.91 -5.18 9.74
N ASP A 106 3.21 -4.17 9.22
CA ASP A 106 3.77 -2.84 8.98
C ASP A 106 4.03 -2.12 10.32
N ILE A 107 3.10 -2.24 11.26
CA ILE A 107 3.29 -1.68 12.61
C ILE A 107 4.47 -2.36 13.30
N GLN A 108 4.59 -3.69 13.20
CA GLN A 108 5.73 -4.44 13.73
C GLN A 108 7.05 -3.98 13.10
N ALA A 109 7.07 -3.81 11.78
CA ALA A 109 8.23 -3.32 11.06
C ALA A 109 8.61 -1.89 11.49
N ILE A 110 7.64 -1.01 11.70
CA ILE A 110 7.87 0.35 12.24
C ILE A 110 8.52 0.27 13.62
N ILE A 111 8.07 -0.63 14.49
CA ILE A 111 8.68 -0.83 15.81
C ILE A 111 10.13 -1.30 15.67
N VAL A 112 10.40 -2.26 14.79
CA VAL A 112 11.77 -2.71 14.49
C VAL A 112 12.63 -1.55 13.99
N TYR A 113 12.10 -0.71 13.10
CA TYR A 113 12.78 0.51 12.63
C TYR A 113 13.11 1.44 13.79
N ILE A 114 12.14 1.77 14.66
CA ILE A 114 12.34 2.64 15.83
C ILE A 114 13.44 2.11 16.74
N ARG A 115 13.44 0.79 17.03
CA ARG A 115 14.45 0.14 17.88
C ARG A 115 15.85 0.14 17.29
N ASN A 116 15.97 0.39 15.99
CA ASN A 116 17.25 0.40 15.28
C ASN A 116 17.67 1.79 14.79
N LEU A 117 16.98 2.85 15.24
CA LEU A 117 17.42 4.21 14.97
C LEU A 117 18.82 4.46 15.52
N LYS A 118 19.64 5.15 14.73
CA LYS A 118 20.98 5.59 15.10
C LYS A 118 21.05 7.11 14.96
N PRO A 119 21.92 7.78 15.73
CA PRO A 119 22.13 9.22 15.65
C PRO A 119 22.47 9.71 14.25
#